data_d5e0de59cc9573fabc3e7e9e280edac8
#
_entry.id   d5e0de59cc9573fabc3e7e9e280edac8
#
_cell.length_a   1.000
_cell.length_b   1.000
_cell.length_c   1.000
_cell.angle_alpha   90.00
_cell.angle_beta   90.00
_cell.angle_gamma   90.00
#
_symmetry.space_group_name_H-M   'P 1'
#
loop_
_entity.id
_entity.type
_entity.pdbx_description
1 polymer ?
#
loop_
_entity_poly.entity_id
_entity_poly.type
_entity_poly.pdbx_seq_one_letter_code
_entity_poly.pdbx_strand_id
1 'polypeptide(L)'
;MLPTIGGEHASRILFLIIEFFDVAEEGENKNVRGLSYIAENSNDTIAVGTTDSIAIPLNTNRNTTKYQFIRNTNNPNIRNADTIEFIYEVNEVYVNRACGFKAVYKDLSAIRSIETPASNNWIRSVSIEKLNVENEQNTHVNIDH
;
A
#
# COMPACT_ATOMS: atom_id res chain seq x y z
N MET A 1 -0.63 -10.52 -16.78
CA MET A 1 -0.24 -11.35 -17.11
C MET A 1 0.53 -12.07 -16.98
N LEU A 2 0.26 -12.64 -17.02
CA LEU A 2 0.88 -13.46 -16.93
C LEU A 2 1.57 -14.16 -17.59
N PRO A 3 2.05 -14.54 -17.71
CA PRO A 3 2.77 -15.22 -18.25
C PRO A 3 3.05 -16.03 -18.78
N THR A 4 3.19 -16.39 -18.95
CA THR A 4 3.60 -17.09 -19.48
C THR A 4 4.05 -17.93 -19.70
N ILE A 5 3.92 -18.08 -19.91
CA ILE A 5 4.21 -19.05 -20.15
C ILE A 5 5.14 -19.76 -20.38
N GLY A 6 5.10 -20.08 -20.87
CA GLY A 6 5.68 -21.21 -21.11
C GLY A 6 6.95 -21.24 -20.49
N GLY A 7 7.40 -21.92 -19.93
CA GLY A 7 8.61 -21.93 -19.27
C GLY A 7 8.92 -20.70 -18.54
N GLU A 8 8.07 -19.72 -18.74
CA GLU A 8 8.25 -18.56 -18.07
C GLU A 8 7.89 -18.73 -16.66
N HIS A 9 8.60 -18.10 -15.79
CA HIS A 9 8.28 -18.07 -14.38
C HIS A 9 7.92 -16.67 -14.06
N ALA A 10 6.63 -16.41 -14.02
CA ALA A 10 6.17 -15.14 -13.51
C ALA A 10 6.37 -15.18 -12.01
N SER A 11 6.99 -14.18 -11.44
CA SER A 11 7.07 -14.02 -10.00
C SER A 11 5.70 -13.73 -9.48
N ARG A 12 5.30 -14.38 -8.40
CA ARG A 12 4.06 -14.02 -7.72
C ARG A 12 4.24 -12.65 -7.10
N ILE A 13 3.24 -11.80 -7.30
CA ILE A 13 3.23 -10.47 -6.70
C ILE A 13 2.49 -10.56 -5.38
N LEU A 14 3.17 -10.18 -4.30
CA LEU A 14 2.53 -10.05 -3.00
C LEU A 14 2.00 -8.63 -2.86
N PHE A 15 0.78 -8.53 -2.35
CA PHE A 15 0.20 -7.23 -2.07
C PHE A 15 0.59 -6.78 -0.68
N LEU A 16 0.80 -5.48 -0.53
CA LEU A 16 1.02 -4.86 0.75
C LEU A 16 -0.34 -4.66 1.40
N ILE A 17 -0.52 -5.21 2.59
CA ILE A 17 -1.80 -5.13 3.31
C ILE A 17 -1.74 -3.95 4.27
N ILE A 18 -2.68 -3.03 4.11
CA ILE A 18 -2.76 -1.81 4.92
C ILE A 18 -4.10 -1.81 5.66
N GLU A 19 -4.06 -1.55 6.96
CA GLU A 19 -5.27 -1.33 7.75
C GLU A 19 -5.32 0.10 8.23
N PHE A 20 -6.54 0.61 8.35
CA PHE A 20 -6.79 1.97 8.81
C PHE A 20 -7.39 1.97 10.20
N PHE A 21 -6.85 2.81 11.05
CA PHE A 21 -7.23 2.90 12.46
C PHE A 21 -7.63 4.31 12.83
N ASP A 22 -8.41 4.40 13.92
CA ASP A 22 -8.85 5.67 14.46
C ASP A 22 -7.73 6.28 15.30
N VAL A 23 -7.26 7.45 14.93
CA VAL A 23 -6.20 8.12 15.67
C VAL A 23 -6.65 8.50 17.08
N ALA A 24 -7.96 8.66 17.29
CA ALA A 24 -8.52 9.03 18.60
C ALA A 24 -8.79 7.83 19.51
N GLU A 25 -8.93 6.62 18.92
CA GLU A 25 -9.28 5.41 19.68
C GLU A 25 -8.29 4.31 19.32
N GLU A 26 -7.24 4.21 20.11
CA GLU A 26 -6.17 3.26 19.84
C GLU A 26 -6.72 1.83 19.73
N GLY A 27 -6.29 1.12 18.69
CA GLY A 27 -6.69 -0.26 18.46
C GLY A 27 -8.00 -0.44 17.71
N GLU A 28 -8.73 0.66 17.44
CA GLU A 28 -10.00 0.57 16.75
C GLU A 28 -9.83 0.88 15.27
N ASN A 29 -10.30 -0.03 14.42
CA ASN A 29 -10.30 0.21 12.98
C ASN A 29 -11.27 1.35 12.66
N LYS A 30 -10.93 2.10 11.60
CA LYS A 30 -11.77 3.20 11.17
C LYS A 30 -11.85 3.23 9.65
N ASN A 31 -13.06 3.19 9.13
CA ASN A 31 -13.28 3.26 7.70
C ASN A 31 -12.80 4.58 7.12
N VAL A 32 -12.18 4.52 5.96
CA VAL A 32 -11.87 5.69 5.14
C VAL A 32 -13.00 5.83 4.13
N ARG A 33 -13.68 6.96 4.14
CA ARG A 33 -14.82 7.19 3.25
C ARG A 33 -14.34 7.54 1.86
N GLY A 34 -14.92 6.88 0.86
CA GLY A 34 -14.64 7.19 -0.53
C GLY A 34 -13.17 7.12 -0.87
N LEU A 35 -12.50 6.07 -0.43
CA LEU A 35 -11.07 5.91 -0.62
C LEU A 35 -10.75 5.58 -2.08
N SER A 36 -9.71 6.20 -2.60
CA SER A 36 -9.10 5.82 -3.87
C SER A 36 -7.60 6.01 -3.74
N TYR A 37 -6.85 5.48 -4.70
CA TYR A 37 -5.42 5.70 -4.73
C TYR A 37 -4.92 5.82 -6.16
N ILE A 38 -3.78 6.50 -6.30
CA ILE A 38 -3.11 6.70 -7.59
C ILE A 38 -1.65 6.36 -7.40
N ALA A 39 -1.12 5.47 -8.23
CA ALA A 39 0.30 5.14 -8.19
C ALA A 39 1.10 6.26 -8.85
N GLU A 40 2.32 6.47 -8.38
CA GLU A 40 3.24 7.42 -9.01
C GLU A 40 3.43 7.07 -10.48
N ASN A 41 3.45 8.09 -11.31
CA ASN A 41 3.60 7.97 -12.77
C ASN A 41 2.40 7.30 -13.45
N SER A 42 1.26 7.25 -12.77
CA SER A 42 0.02 6.76 -13.35
C SER A 42 -1.01 7.88 -13.32
N ASN A 43 -1.91 7.87 -14.30
CA ASN A 43 -3.04 8.79 -14.32
C ASN A 43 -4.33 8.10 -13.90
N ASP A 44 -4.25 6.80 -13.59
CA ASP A 44 -5.42 6.02 -13.27
C ASP A 44 -5.71 6.07 -11.79
N THR A 45 -6.90 6.53 -11.45
CA THR A 45 -7.40 6.50 -10.08
C THR A 45 -8.10 5.18 -9.85
N ILE A 46 -7.64 4.43 -8.85
CA ILE A 46 -8.25 3.16 -8.49
C ILE A 46 -9.24 3.42 -7.36
N ALA A 47 -10.51 3.27 -7.66
CA ALA A 47 -11.55 3.49 -6.65
C ALA A 47 -11.70 2.25 -5.79
N VAL A 48 -11.68 2.44 -4.47
CA VAL A 48 -11.83 1.36 -3.51
C VAL A 48 -13.19 1.43 -2.84
N GLY A 49 -13.63 2.62 -2.48
CA GLY A 49 -14.87 2.83 -1.73
C GLY A 49 -14.58 3.01 -0.25
N THR A 50 -15.58 2.81 0.59
CA THR A 50 -15.43 2.99 2.03
C THR A 50 -14.95 1.68 2.65
N THR A 51 -13.77 1.71 3.27
CA THR A 51 -13.16 0.49 3.81
C THR A 51 -12.15 0.84 4.89
N ASP A 52 -11.82 -0.14 5.72
CA ASP A 52 -10.78 -0.01 6.73
C ASP A 52 -9.53 -0.82 6.40
N SER A 53 -9.46 -1.39 5.21
CA SER A 53 -8.25 -2.12 4.78
C SER A 53 -8.16 -2.14 3.27
N ILE A 54 -6.92 -2.18 2.76
CA ILE A 54 -6.65 -2.31 1.34
C ILE A 54 -5.43 -3.18 1.11
N ALA A 55 -5.33 -3.69 -0.10
CA ALA A 55 -4.17 -4.44 -0.56
C ALA A 55 -3.66 -3.76 -1.83
N ILE A 56 -2.41 -3.35 -1.85
CA ILE A 56 -1.83 -2.64 -2.99
C ILE A 56 -0.51 -3.30 -3.41
N PRO A 57 -0.20 -3.27 -4.71
CA PRO A 57 1.07 -3.84 -5.18
C PRO A 57 2.23 -2.88 -4.94
N LEU A 58 3.41 -3.45 -4.75
CA LEU A 58 4.65 -2.70 -4.74
C LEU A 58 5.40 -2.99 -6.05
N ASN A 59 6.17 -2.01 -6.52
CA ASN A 59 6.92 -2.16 -7.76
C ASN A 59 8.09 -3.11 -7.54
N THR A 60 8.13 -4.22 -8.25
CA THR A 60 9.18 -5.23 -8.10
C THR A 60 10.45 -4.89 -8.86
N ASN A 61 10.41 -3.89 -9.74
CA ASN A 61 11.57 -3.47 -10.52
C ASN A 61 12.29 -2.27 -9.90
N ARG A 62 11.81 -1.80 -8.75
CA ARG A 62 12.40 -0.69 -8.02
C ARG A 62 12.36 -1.05 -6.54
N ASN A 63 13.02 -0.25 -5.73
CA ASN A 63 12.97 -0.42 -4.28
C ASN A 63 12.18 0.68 -3.59
N THR A 64 11.37 1.40 -4.36
CA THR A 64 10.43 2.39 -3.82
C THR A 64 9.13 2.35 -4.63
N THR A 65 8.03 2.63 -3.96
CA THR A 65 6.73 2.82 -4.60
C THR A 65 6.02 3.96 -3.90
N LYS A 66 5.53 4.91 -4.66
CA LYS A 66 4.83 6.06 -4.10
C LYS A 66 3.38 6.01 -4.52
N TYR A 67 2.49 6.20 -3.55
CA TYR A 67 1.05 6.26 -3.79
C TYR A 67 0.47 7.52 -3.20
N GLN A 68 -0.51 8.07 -3.90
CA GLN A 68 -1.37 9.11 -3.36
C GLN A 68 -2.65 8.43 -2.90
N PHE A 69 -3.02 8.62 -1.64
CA PHE A 69 -4.26 8.08 -1.06
C PHE A 69 -5.25 9.22 -0.88
N ILE A 70 -6.44 9.03 -1.41
CA ILE A 70 -7.46 10.08 -1.48
C ILE A 70 -8.67 9.66 -0.67
N ARG A 71 -9.05 10.51 0.27
CA ARG A 71 -10.27 10.35 1.06
C ARG A 71 -11.35 11.23 0.45
N ASN A 72 -12.58 10.76 0.50
CA ASN A 72 -13.74 11.50 -0.03
C ASN A 72 -13.55 11.90 -1.49
N THR A 73 -13.15 10.93 -2.31
CA THR A 73 -12.76 11.15 -3.70
C THR A 73 -13.83 11.90 -4.50
N ASN A 74 -15.09 11.59 -4.29
CA ASN A 74 -16.18 12.13 -5.09
C ASN A 74 -16.82 13.39 -4.49
N ASN A 75 -16.27 13.91 -3.41
CA ASN A 75 -16.80 15.12 -2.79
C ASN A 75 -15.72 16.20 -2.79
N PRO A 76 -15.75 17.12 -3.79
CA PRO A 76 -14.69 18.11 -3.94
C PRO A 76 -14.52 19.05 -2.75
N ASN A 77 -15.56 19.20 -1.93
CA ASN A 77 -15.48 20.10 -0.78
C ASN A 77 -14.66 19.52 0.37
N ILE A 78 -14.56 18.19 0.45
CA ILE A 78 -13.85 17.53 1.55
C ILE A 78 -12.84 16.49 1.06
N ARG A 79 -12.60 16.44 -0.24
CA ARG A 79 -11.62 15.56 -0.84
C ARG A 79 -10.24 15.93 -0.33
N ASN A 80 -9.49 14.94 0.12
CA ASN A 80 -8.14 15.16 0.65
C ASN A 80 -7.22 14.03 0.21
N ALA A 81 -6.06 14.40 -0.31
CA ALA A 81 -5.08 13.44 -0.85
C ALA A 81 -3.76 13.58 -0.12
N ASP A 82 -3.23 12.48 0.38
CA ASP A 82 -1.92 12.43 1.02
C ASP A 82 -1.07 11.39 0.31
N THR A 83 0.24 11.62 0.30
CA THR A 83 1.18 10.77 -0.40
C THR A 83 2.04 9.99 0.60
N ILE A 84 2.23 8.71 0.31
CA ILE A 84 3.15 7.86 1.09
C ILE A 84 4.11 7.21 0.11
N GLU A 85 5.39 7.29 0.43
CA GLU A 85 6.43 6.57 -0.29
C GLU A 85 6.84 5.36 0.53
N PHE A 86 6.73 4.17 -0.05
CA PHE A 86 7.18 2.93 0.56
C PHE A 86 8.56 2.60 0.03
N ILE A 87 9.48 2.25 0.93
CA ILE A 87 10.87 1.94 0.62
C ILE A 87 11.15 0.54 1.13
N TYR A 88 11.78 -0.29 0.30
CA TYR A 88 11.96 -1.71 0.61
C TYR A 88 13.08 -2.31 -0.25
N GLU A 89 13.48 -3.52 0.09
CA GLU A 89 14.35 -4.32 -0.77
C GLU A 89 13.52 -5.44 -1.36
N VAL A 90 13.73 -5.71 -2.64
CA VAL A 90 13.04 -6.81 -3.33
C VAL A 90 13.96 -8.02 -3.36
N ASN A 91 13.45 -9.14 -2.88
CA ASN A 91 14.15 -10.42 -2.98
C ASN A 91 13.22 -11.43 -3.64
N GLU A 92 13.78 -12.23 -4.54
CA GLU A 92 13.03 -13.31 -5.13
C GLU A 92 13.38 -14.59 -4.40
N VAL A 93 12.35 -15.32 -4.00
CA VAL A 93 12.48 -16.55 -3.24
C VAL A 93 11.92 -17.70 -4.09
N TYR A 94 12.70 -18.73 -4.26
CA TYR A 94 12.24 -19.91 -4.98
C TYR A 94 11.17 -20.63 -4.16
N VAL A 95 10.04 -20.90 -4.78
CA VAL A 95 8.93 -21.58 -4.12
C VAL A 95 8.98 -23.06 -4.44
N ASN A 96 8.81 -23.41 -5.71
CA ASN A 96 8.94 -24.77 -6.20
C ASN A 96 8.92 -24.73 -7.72
N ARG A 97 9.10 -25.88 -8.35
CA ARG A 97 9.21 -25.94 -9.80
C ARG A 97 7.93 -25.45 -10.49
N ALA A 98 6.78 -25.73 -9.91
CA ALA A 98 5.50 -25.37 -10.52
C ALA A 98 5.19 -23.90 -10.34
N CYS A 99 5.54 -23.32 -9.20
CA CYS A 99 5.21 -21.93 -8.87
C CYS A 99 6.34 -20.95 -9.18
N GLY A 100 7.58 -21.44 -9.41
CA GLY A 100 8.71 -20.58 -9.71
C GLY A 100 9.16 -19.78 -8.50
N PHE A 101 9.28 -18.47 -8.67
CA PHE A 101 9.75 -17.57 -7.64
C PHE A 101 8.62 -16.67 -7.20
N LYS A 102 8.72 -16.19 -5.97
CA LYS A 102 7.85 -15.08 -5.51
C LYS A 102 8.75 -13.95 -5.05
N ALA A 103 8.29 -12.72 -5.29
CA ALA A 103 8.97 -11.55 -4.78
C ALA A 103 8.53 -11.33 -3.34
N VAL A 104 9.48 -11.14 -2.45
CA VAL A 104 9.22 -10.73 -1.08
C VAL A 104 9.92 -9.39 -0.86
N TYR A 105 9.44 -8.62 0.12
CA TYR A 105 9.97 -7.30 0.37
C TYR A 105 10.54 -7.26 1.77
N LYS A 106 11.74 -6.68 1.90
CA LYS A 106 12.44 -6.61 3.19
C LYS A 106 12.71 -5.19 3.58
N ASP A 107 12.88 -4.98 4.86
CA ASP A 107 13.24 -3.68 5.44
C ASP A 107 12.29 -2.57 5.01
N LEU A 108 11.01 -2.87 5.06
CA LEU A 108 9.97 -1.93 4.66
C LEU A 108 9.96 -0.71 5.54
N SER A 109 9.93 0.46 4.92
CA SER A 109 9.70 1.73 5.61
C SER A 109 8.74 2.56 4.78
N ALA A 110 8.19 3.60 5.40
CA ALA A 110 7.20 4.45 4.75
C ALA A 110 7.41 5.89 5.19
N ILE A 111 7.29 6.80 4.23
CA ILE A 111 7.42 8.23 4.48
C ILE A 111 6.15 8.90 3.97
N ARG A 112 5.41 9.54 4.88
CA ARG A 112 4.25 10.34 4.52
C ARG A 112 4.71 11.77 4.25
N SER A 113 4.26 12.35 3.13
CA SER A 113 4.56 13.75 2.87
C SER A 113 3.74 14.63 3.82
N ILE A 114 4.35 15.73 4.23
CA ILE A 114 3.75 16.65 5.20
C ILE A 114 3.22 17.87 4.46
N GLU A 115 1.94 18.17 4.68
CA GLU A 115 1.32 19.34 4.08
C GLU A 115 1.57 20.57 4.93
N THR A 116 1.27 21.72 4.37
CA THR A 116 1.40 23.00 5.06
C THR A 116 0.04 23.67 5.15
N PRO A 117 -0.54 23.75 6.36
CA PRO A 117 -0.05 23.18 7.62
C PRO A 117 -0.25 21.67 7.69
N ALA A 118 0.46 21.03 8.60
CA ALA A 118 0.40 19.59 8.78
C ALA A 118 -1.01 19.10 9.15
N SER A 119 -1.82 19.96 9.72
CA SER A 119 -3.21 19.61 10.05
C SER A 119 -4.06 19.32 8.81
N ASN A 120 -3.59 19.67 7.61
CA ASN A 120 -4.28 19.35 6.36
C ASN A 120 -4.06 17.89 5.93
N ASN A 121 -3.10 17.19 6.52
CA ASN A 121 -2.95 15.76 6.26
C ASN A 121 -4.12 15.00 6.86
N TRP A 122 -4.81 14.18 6.07
CA TRP A 122 -5.83 13.30 6.64
C TRP A 122 -5.19 12.06 7.24
N ILE A 123 -4.05 11.62 6.70
CA ILE A 123 -3.26 10.54 7.29
C ILE A 123 -2.43 11.14 8.40
N ARG A 124 -2.70 10.70 9.64
CA ARG A 124 -2.02 11.27 10.80
C ARG A 124 -0.69 10.61 11.09
N SER A 125 -0.63 9.29 10.92
CA SER A 125 0.62 8.56 11.13
C SER A 125 0.60 7.26 10.34
N VAL A 126 1.80 6.74 10.08
CA VAL A 126 2.00 5.48 9.39
C VAL A 126 2.97 4.66 10.23
N SER A 127 2.60 3.43 10.55
CA SER A 127 3.48 2.55 11.29
C SER A 127 3.64 1.23 10.55
N ILE A 128 4.82 0.66 10.67
CA ILE A 128 5.15 -0.60 10.00
C ILE A 128 4.94 -1.74 11.01
N GLU A 129 4.03 -2.66 10.68
CA GLU A 129 3.77 -3.82 11.52
C GLU A 129 4.66 -4.99 11.17
N LYS A 130 4.99 -5.14 9.88
CA LYS A 130 5.88 -6.20 9.41
C LYS A 130 6.96 -5.59 8.54
N LEU A 131 8.20 -5.64 9.00
CA LEU A 131 9.33 -5.14 8.22
C LEU A 131 9.55 -5.97 6.97
N ASN A 132 9.19 -7.25 7.02
CA ASN A 132 9.34 -8.14 5.90
C ASN A 132 7.96 -8.58 5.41
N VAL A 133 7.71 -8.35 4.13
CA VAL A 133 6.44 -8.71 3.49
C VAL A 133 6.69 -10.03 2.76
N GLU A 134 6.26 -11.12 3.36
CA GLU A 134 6.52 -12.46 2.86
C GLU A 134 5.26 -13.22 2.52
N ASN A 135 4.11 -12.74 3.01
CA ASN A 135 2.80 -13.33 2.71
C ASN A 135 1.73 -12.26 2.92
N GLU A 136 0.48 -12.62 2.64
CA GLU A 136 -0.65 -11.71 2.76
C GLU A 136 -1.59 -12.07 3.91
N GLN A 137 -1.11 -12.85 4.85
CA GLN A 137 -1.94 -13.33 5.97
C GLN A 137 -1.99 -12.33 7.12
N ASN A 138 -1.08 -11.38 7.15
CA ASN A 138 -0.99 -10.39 8.21
C ASN A 138 -0.97 -8.99 7.63
N THR A 139 -1.42 -8.03 8.42
CA THR A 139 -1.30 -6.63 8.08
C THR A 139 0.16 -6.22 8.14
N HIS A 140 0.60 -5.47 7.15
CA HIS A 140 1.99 -5.02 7.06
C HIS A 140 2.15 -3.58 7.53
N VAL A 141 1.16 -2.74 7.28
CA VAL A 141 1.22 -1.30 7.57
C VAL A 141 -0.08 -0.86 8.22
N ASN A 142 0.03 -0.04 9.24
CA ASN A 142 -1.13 0.60 9.88
C ASN A 142 -1.09 2.10 9.59
N ILE A 143 -2.24 2.64 9.22
CA ILE A 143 -2.41 4.06 8.97
C ILE A 143 -3.47 4.58 9.93
N ASP A 144 -3.11 5.61 10.71
CA ASP A 144 -4.04 6.27 11.62
C ASP A 144 -4.60 7.52 10.96
N HIS A 145 -5.88 7.76 11.15
CA HIS A 145 -6.51 8.96 10.59
C HIS A 145 -7.67 9.47 11.43
#